data_d49a940a89c1efd36595fe5d10fe3964
#
_entry.id   d49a940a89c1efd36595fe5d10fe3964
#
_cell.length_a   1.000
_cell.length_b   1.000
_cell.length_c   1.000
_cell.angle_alpha   90.00
_cell.angle_beta   90.00
_cell.angle_gamma   90.00
#
_symmetry.space_group_name_H-M   'P 1'
#
loop_
_entity.id
_entity.type
_entity.pdbx_description
1 polymer ?
#
loop_
_entity_poly.entity_id
_entity_poly.type
_entity_poly.pdbx_seq_one_letter_code
_entity_poly.pdbx_strand_id
1 'polypeptide(L)'
;MKKTFLSVVAAMMLPSAAAWAGDIYVSTSFHEPANEGLRFIYSRDGIHWDSIPGTFLKPEVGTQKVMRDPSIVKGPDGTYHFVWTCSWRGDRGFGYSSSKDLIHWTPERFIEVMKDTTTVNVWAPELFYDDVKKLYMVIWASCIPGKFPDVLEEHKNNHRLYYTTTKDFKTFTEAKLLIEPGFSCIDATMVKRGKDDYVMVLKDNTRKQRNIKVAFSKTPYGPWSEASEPFTPMYSEGPSTAYVNGWWYIYYDWYRQFIYGAQRTKDFKHFQDQTGAVSFPEGHK
;
A
#
# COMPACT_ATOMS: atom_id res chain seq x y z
N MET A 1 63.68 41.38 25.46
CA MET A 1 62.75 41.36 24.28
C MET A 1 61.94 40.10 24.33
N LYS A 2 60.70 40.14 24.81
CA LYS A 2 59.75 38.98 24.83
C LYS A 2 58.92 39.10 23.59
N LYS A 3 58.97 38.08 22.74
CA LYS A 3 58.11 37.94 21.56
C LYS A 3 56.81 37.20 21.96
N THR A 4 55.74 37.92 21.91
CA THR A 4 54.38 37.42 22.13
C THR A 4 53.89 36.81 20.81
N PHE A 5 53.65 35.50 20.80
CA PHE A 5 52.96 34.83 19.66
C PHE A 5 51.45 35.00 19.84
N LEU A 6 50.83 35.66 18.88
CA LEU A 6 49.38 35.77 18.80
C LEU A 6 48.87 34.58 17.98
N SER A 7 48.20 33.61 18.63
CA SER A 7 47.55 32.51 17.95
C SER A 7 46.18 32.96 17.46
N VAL A 8 46.02 33.06 16.15
CA VAL A 8 44.71 33.28 15.51
C VAL A 8 44.00 31.92 15.40
N VAL A 9 42.99 31.71 16.22
CA VAL A 9 42.08 30.59 16.09
C VAL A 9 41.04 30.96 15.04
N ALA A 10 41.17 30.39 13.83
CA ALA A 10 40.12 30.49 12.81
C ALA A 10 38.99 29.53 13.20
N ALA A 11 37.87 30.05 13.69
CA ALA A 11 36.64 29.31 13.86
C ALA A 11 36.05 28.99 12.47
N MET A 12 36.20 27.75 12.00
CA MET A 12 35.45 27.26 10.86
C MET A 12 34.00 27.16 11.27
N MET A 13 33.18 28.11 10.83
CA MET A 13 31.73 27.95 10.83
C MET A 13 31.37 26.87 9.79
N LEU A 14 31.08 25.68 10.27
CA LEU A 14 30.38 24.68 9.46
C LEU A 14 28.99 25.25 9.12
N PRO A 15 28.56 25.24 7.86
CA PRO A 15 27.22 25.65 7.56
C PRO A 15 26.26 24.74 8.33
N SER A 16 25.41 25.31 9.16
CA SER A 16 24.31 24.58 9.78
C SER A 16 23.45 24.03 8.64
N ALA A 17 23.38 22.71 8.53
CA ALA A 17 22.41 22.08 7.67
C ALA A 17 21.04 22.61 8.12
N ALA A 18 20.41 23.44 7.30
CA ALA A 18 19.06 23.90 7.54
C ALA A 18 18.20 22.64 7.66
N ALA A 19 17.70 22.39 8.87
CA ALA A 19 16.76 21.31 9.07
C ALA A 19 15.54 21.59 8.17
N TRP A 20 15.30 20.71 7.23
CA TRP A 20 14.13 20.81 6.34
C TRP A 20 12.88 20.63 7.19
N ALA A 21 12.05 21.66 7.28
CA ALA A 21 10.82 21.68 8.08
C ALA A 21 9.61 21.15 7.33
N GLY A 22 9.81 20.43 6.21
CA GLY A 22 8.74 19.86 5.40
C GLY A 22 8.51 18.36 5.66
N ASP A 23 7.31 17.89 5.39
CA ASP A 23 6.97 16.49 5.42
C ASP A 23 7.80 15.70 4.40
N ILE A 24 8.19 14.48 4.77
CA ILE A 24 8.79 13.51 3.87
C ILE A 24 7.79 12.37 3.71
N TYR A 25 7.41 12.09 2.48
CA TYR A 25 6.58 10.96 2.11
C TYR A 25 7.49 9.75 1.89
N VAL A 26 7.15 8.62 2.48
CA VAL A 26 7.87 7.35 2.30
C VAL A 26 6.86 6.30 1.87
N SER A 27 7.18 5.54 0.84
CA SER A 27 6.38 4.43 0.37
C SER A 27 7.19 3.15 0.35
N THR A 28 6.54 2.05 0.66
CA THR A 28 7.07 0.70 0.45
C THR A 28 7.08 0.38 -1.03
N SER A 29 8.04 -0.43 -1.46
CA SER A 29 8.14 -0.91 -2.82
C SER A 29 8.90 -2.23 -2.90
N PHE A 30 8.92 -2.83 -4.07
CA PHE A 30 9.70 -4.03 -4.37
C PHE A 30 10.22 -3.97 -5.81
N HIS A 31 11.11 -4.88 -6.18
CA HIS A 31 11.54 -5.10 -7.57
C HIS A 31 11.07 -6.48 -8.04
N GLU A 32 10.63 -6.60 -9.28
CA GLU A 32 10.37 -7.91 -9.86
C GLU A 32 11.69 -8.71 -10.03
N PRO A 33 11.69 -10.02 -9.80
CA PRO A 33 10.56 -10.93 -9.54
C PRO A 33 10.12 -11.05 -8.07
N ALA A 34 10.26 -10.01 -7.28
CA ALA A 34 9.79 -9.87 -5.90
C ALA A 34 10.47 -10.81 -4.86
N ASN A 35 11.66 -11.31 -5.15
CA ASN A 35 12.42 -12.19 -4.27
C ASN A 35 13.57 -11.48 -3.54
N GLU A 36 13.81 -10.21 -3.83
CA GLU A 36 14.85 -9.41 -3.17
C GLU A 36 14.37 -8.84 -1.83
N GLY A 37 13.08 -8.55 -1.69
CA GLY A 37 12.45 -8.08 -0.47
C GLY A 37 12.05 -6.61 -0.47
N LEU A 38 11.79 -6.09 0.75
CA LEU A 38 11.29 -4.75 0.98
C LEU A 38 12.30 -3.69 0.57
N ARG A 39 11.82 -2.72 -0.19
CA ARG A 39 12.50 -1.49 -0.55
C ARG A 39 11.65 -0.29 -0.16
N PHE A 40 12.28 0.87 -0.11
CA PHE A 40 11.58 2.13 0.11
C PHE A 40 11.91 3.14 -0.98
N ILE A 41 10.92 3.95 -1.29
CA ILE A 41 11.06 5.19 -2.05
C ILE A 41 10.59 6.35 -1.19
N TYR A 42 11.08 7.55 -1.45
CA TYR A 42 10.68 8.74 -0.73
C TYR A 42 10.45 9.92 -1.66
N SER A 43 9.65 10.87 -1.19
CA SER A 43 9.42 12.12 -1.88
C SER A 43 9.32 13.28 -0.88
N ARG A 44 9.67 14.49 -1.32
CA ARG A 44 9.53 15.72 -0.54
C ARG A 44 8.32 16.54 -0.96
N ASP A 45 7.74 16.22 -2.08
CA ASP A 45 6.63 16.97 -2.67
C ASP A 45 5.44 16.08 -3.11
N GLY A 46 5.58 14.75 -2.97
CA GLY A 46 4.60 13.77 -3.43
C GLY A 46 4.55 13.61 -4.96
N ILE A 47 5.47 14.23 -5.69
CA ILE A 47 5.50 14.24 -7.15
C ILE A 47 6.78 13.57 -7.67
N HIS A 48 7.93 13.96 -7.12
CA HIS A 48 9.23 13.41 -7.49
C HIS A 48 9.68 12.41 -6.43
N TRP A 49 9.76 11.15 -6.82
CA TRP A 49 10.11 10.05 -5.93
C TRP A 49 11.51 9.55 -6.23
N ASP A 50 12.29 9.35 -5.18
CA ASP A 50 13.66 8.85 -5.23
C ASP A 50 13.75 7.50 -4.49
N SER A 51 14.71 6.66 -4.89
CA SER A 51 14.99 5.39 -4.23
C SER A 51 15.77 5.58 -2.93
N ILE A 52 15.40 4.85 -1.87
CA ILE A 52 16.27 4.66 -0.71
C ILE A 52 17.11 3.39 -0.97
N PRO A 53 18.44 3.50 -1.08
CA PRO A 53 19.30 2.36 -1.41
C PRO A 53 19.20 1.25 -0.38
N GLY A 54 19.14 -0.01 -0.84
CA GLY A 54 19.21 -1.21 -0.01
C GLY A 54 17.94 -2.04 -0.02
N THR A 55 18.02 -3.21 0.60
CA THR A 55 16.91 -4.12 0.90
C THR A 55 16.77 -4.17 2.41
N PHE A 56 15.58 -3.90 2.91
CA PHE A 56 15.32 -3.69 4.34
C PHE A 56 14.79 -4.94 5.05
N LEU A 57 14.16 -5.84 4.30
CA LEU A 57 13.67 -7.14 4.79
C LEU A 57 13.62 -8.10 3.60
N LYS A 58 14.17 -9.32 3.75
CA LYS A 58 14.12 -10.36 2.71
C LYS A 58 12.97 -11.31 2.97
N PRO A 59 12.23 -11.79 1.94
CA PRO A 59 11.09 -12.68 2.14
C PRO A 59 11.54 -14.09 2.57
N GLU A 60 11.12 -14.51 3.75
CA GLU A 60 11.43 -15.84 4.31
C GLU A 60 10.20 -16.71 4.53
N VAL A 61 8.98 -16.10 4.52
CA VAL A 61 7.73 -16.82 4.75
C VAL A 61 6.91 -16.97 3.46
N GLY A 62 5.94 -17.90 3.50
CA GLY A 62 5.14 -18.29 2.35
C GLY A 62 5.81 -19.34 1.47
N THR A 63 5.01 -20.02 0.64
CA THR A 63 5.50 -21.14 -0.19
C THR A 63 6.46 -20.70 -1.29
N GLN A 64 6.31 -19.50 -1.81
CA GLN A 64 7.13 -18.96 -2.88
C GLN A 64 8.17 -17.94 -2.41
N LYS A 65 8.09 -17.51 -1.16
CA LYS A 65 9.01 -16.52 -0.55
C LYS A 65 9.19 -15.27 -1.43
N VAL A 66 8.08 -14.73 -1.90
CA VAL A 66 8.05 -13.43 -2.60
C VAL A 66 7.54 -12.36 -1.66
N MET A 67 7.87 -11.12 -1.93
CA MET A 67 7.41 -9.95 -1.20
C MET A 67 6.85 -8.95 -2.21
N ARG A 68 5.55 -9.11 -2.51
CA ARG A 68 4.82 -8.25 -3.43
C ARG A 68 3.83 -7.40 -2.68
N ASP A 69 3.37 -6.35 -3.32
CA ASP A 69 2.28 -5.49 -2.84
C ASP A 69 2.45 -5.11 -1.36
N PRO A 70 3.62 -4.55 -0.99
CA PRO A 70 3.95 -4.27 0.40
C PRO A 70 3.12 -3.10 0.94
N SER A 71 2.43 -3.28 2.06
CA SER A 71 1.68 -2.22 2.74
C SER A 71 2.16 -2.02 4.17
N ILE A 72 2.25 -0.75 4.59
CA ILE A 72 2.77 -0.36 5.90
C ILE A 72 1.85 0.67 6.58
N VAL A 73 1.70 0.55 7.88
CA VAL A 73 1.02 1.54 8.72
C VAL A 73 1.80 1.79 10.00
N LYS A 74 1.89 3.04 10.42
CA LYS A 74 2.44 3.40 11.73
C LYS A 74 1.33 3.39 12.77
N GLY A 75 1.47 2.55 13.78
CA GLY A 75 0.56 2.48 14.92
C GLY A 75 0.70 3.66 15.89
N PRO A 76 -0.27 3.85 16.79
CA PRO A 76 -0.26 4.94 17.77
C PRO A 76 0.89 4.82 18.79
N ASP A 77 1.47 3.64 18.96
CA ASP A 77 2.65 3.38 19.80
C ASP A 77 3.98 3.61 19.07
N GLY A 78 3.93 4.12 17.84
CA GLY A 78 5.07 4.37 16.98
C GLY A 78 5.63 3.14 16.27
N THR A 79 5.01 1.96 16.42
CA THR A 79 5.40 0.75 15.69
C THR A 79 4.92 0.82 14.26
N TYR A 80 5.79 0.52 13.31
CA TYR A 80 5.43 0.28 11.92
C TYR A 80 5.05 -1.19 11.76
N HIS A 81 3.84 -1.44 11.31
CA HIS A 81 3.34 -2.76 10.96
C HIS A 81 3.36 -2.92 9.46
N PHE A 82 3.78 -4.07 8.99
CA PHE A 82 4.07 -4.32 7.59
C PHE A 82 3.48 -5.67 7.16
N VAL A 83 2.80 -5.70 6.01
CA VAL A 83 2.23 -6.91 5.40
C VAL A 83 2.55 -6.97 3.92
N TRP A 84 2.55 -8.18 3.34
CA TRP A 84 2.85 -8.40 1.93
C TRP A 84 2.27 -9.70 1.38
N THR A 85 2.13 -9.79 0.06
CA THR A 85 1.80 -11.00 -0.67
C THR A 85 3.01 -11.95 -0.70
N CYS A 86 2.82 -13.20 -0.24
CA CYS A 86 3.89 -14.20 -0.12
C CYS A 86 3.98 -15.15 -1.32
N SER A 87 2.92 -15.27 -2.10
CA SER A 87 2.87 -16.17 -3.26
C SER A 87 1.83 -15.73 -4.29
N TRP A 88 2.04 -16.18 -5.52
CA TRP A 88 1.05 -16.01 -6.60
C TRP A 88 -0.18 -16.91 -6.44
N ARG A 89 0.00 -18.10 -5.87
CA ARG A 89 -1.06 -19.10 -5.68
C ARG A 89 -0.70 -20.07 -4.57
N GLY A 90 -1.74 -20.59 -3.92
CA GLY A 90 -1.62 -21.68 -2.94
C GLY A 90 -1.54 -21.23 -1.50
N ASP A 91 -0.98 -20.07 -1.22
CA ASP A 91 -0.98 -19.53 0.15
C ASP A 91 -2.32 -18.90 0.48
N ARG A 92 -2.81 -19.21 1.67
CA ARG A 92 -4.08 -18.72 2.21
C ARG A 92 -3.89 -17.64 3.29
N GLY A 93 -2.78 -16.94 3.21
CA GLY A 93 -2.37 -15.91 4.16
C GLY A 93 -1.38 -14.93 3.55
N PHE A 94 -0.92 -14.03 4.38
CA PHE A 94 0.02 -12.98 4.04
C PHE A 94 1.22 -12.97 5.00
N GLY A 95 2.32 -12.34 4.58
CA GLY A 95 3.48 -12.10 5.42
C GLY A 95 3.26 -10.91 6.34
N TYR A 96 3.83 -10.97 7.54
CA TYR A 96 3.80 -9.89 8.53
C TYR A 96 5.14 -9.74 9.22
N SER A 97 5.55 -8.49 9.42
CA SER A 97 6.64 -8.09 10.30
C SER A 97 6.37 -6.70 10.88
N SER A 98 7.17 -6.27 11.84
CA SER A 98 7.07 -4.93 12.42
C SER A 98 8.43 -4.34 12.74
N SER A 99 8.48 -3.00 12.79
CA SER A 99 9.71 -2.25 13.08
C SER A 99 9.41 -1.00 13.90
N LYS A 100 10.38 -0.52 14.65
CA LYS A 100 10.32 0.79 15.33
C LYS A 100 11.03 1.90 14.54
N ASP A 101 11.86 1.53 13.57
CA ASP A 101 12.76 2.47 12.88
C ASP A 101 12.85 2.25 11.36
N LEU A 102 12.09 1.30 10.79
CA LEU A 102 12.10 0.89 9.38
C LEU A 102 13.41 0.21 8.92
N ILE A 103 14.34 -0.04 9.85
CA ILE A 103 15.65 -0.66 9.59
C ILE A 103 15.72 -2.05 10.23
N HIS A 104 15.34 -2.14 11.51
CA HIS A 104 15.37 -3.38 12.29
C HIS A 104 13.96 -3.96 12.37
N TRP A 105 13.79 -5.16 11.81
CA TRP A 105 12.50 -5.83 11.69
C TRP A 105 12.41 -7.02 12.64
N THR A 106 11.23 -7.25 13.18
CA THR A 106 10.94 -8.50 13.90
C THR A 106 11.00 -9.69 12.95
N PRO A 107 11.22 -10.94 13.47
CA PRO A 107 11.11 -12.13 12.65
C PRO A 107 9.79 -12.16 11.88
N GLU A 108 9.87 -12.53 10.61
CA GLU A 108 8.70 -12.66 9.75
C GLU A 108 7.74 -13.74 10.26
N ARG A 109 6.46 -13.52 10.02
CA ARG A 109 5.41 -14.47 10.33
C ARG A 109 4.47 -14.61 9.15
N PHE A 110 4.09 -15.84 8.85
CA PHE A 110 2.99 -16.12 7.94
C PHE A 110 1.67 -16.12 8.71
N ILE A 111 0.72 -15.32 8.30
CA ILE A 111 -0.61 -15.19 8.93
C ILE A 111 -1.65 -15.80 8.01
N GLU A 112 -2.09 -17.02 8.33
CA GLU A 112 -3.16 -17.69 7.58
C GLU A 112 -4.51 -17.07 7.96
N VAL A 113 -5.27 -16.61 6.96
CA VAL A 113 -6.54 -15.89 7.15
C VAL A 113 -7.71 -16.54 6.43
N MET A 114 -7.49 -17.32 5.38
CA MET A 114 -8.54 -18.00 4.64
C MET A 114 -8.65 -19.46 5.05
N LYS A 115 -9.78 -19.82 5.68
CA LYS A 115 -10.05 -21.20 6.14
C LYS A 115 -10.46 -22.14 4.99
N ASP A 116 -11.08 -21.59 3.95
CA ASP A 116 -11.48 -22.38 2.78
C ASP A 116 -10.25 -22.87 2.03
N THR A 117 -10.08 -24.19 1.99
CA THR A 117 -8.91 -24.83 1.38
C THR A 117 -8.87 -24.72 -0.13
N THR A 118 -9.97 -24.31 -0.75
CA THR A 118 -10.05 -24.06 -2.19
C THR A 118 -9.65 -22.64 -2.59
N THR A 119 -9.37 -21.77 -1.59
CA THR A 119 -8.89 -20.41 -1.84
C THR A 119 -7.63 -20.41 -2.69
N VAL A 120 -7.67 -19.70 -3.80
CA VAL A 120 -6.59 -19.68 -4.79
C VAL A 120 -5.39 -18.87 -4.31
N ASN A 121 -5.65 -17.77 -3.61
CA ASN A 121 -4.64 -16.76 -3.28
C ASN A 121 -5.09 -15.82 -2.15
N VAL A 122 -4.12 -15.12 -1.57
CA VAL A 122 -4.30 -13.92 -0.73
C VAL A 122 -3.36 -12.86 -1.28
N TRP A 123 -3.89 -11.86 -1.98
CA TRP A 123 -3.13 -10.86 -2.71
C TRP A 123 -3.33 -9.45 -2.15
N ALA A 124 -2.28 -8.65 -2.29
CA ALA A 124 -2.25 -7.23 -1.97
C ALA A 124 -2.90 -6.91 -0.61
N PRO A 125 -2.33 -7.46 0.49
CA PRO A 125 -2.83 -7.13 1.81
C PRO A 125 -2.54 -5.66 2.10
N GLU A 126 -3.59 -4.90 2.45
CA GLU A 126 -3.53 -3.48 2.76
C GLU A 126 -3.86 -3.25 4.24
N LEU A 127 -3.04 -2.45 4.89
CA LEU A 127 -3.21 -2.09 6.29
C LEU A 127 -3.97 -0.77 6.46
N PHE A 128 -4.96 -0.81 7.34
CA PHE A 128 -5.69 0.38 7.77
C PHE A 128 -5.82 0.39 9.30
N TYR A 129 -5.51 1.51 9.95
CA TYR A 129 -5.74 1.69 11.38
C TYR A 129 -7.08 2.38 11.64
N ASP A 130 -8.02 1.67 12.24
CA ASP A 130 -9.29 2.21 12.71
C ASP A 130 -9.08 2.93 14.05
N ASP A 131 -8.95 4.24 14.00
CA ASP A 131 -8.72 5.09 15.17
C ASP A 131 -9.96 5.22 16.07
N VAL A 132 -11.13 4.80 15.61
CA VAL A 132 -12.38 4.78 16.40
C VAL A 132 -12.41 3.53 17.28
N LYS A 133 -12.20 2.35 16.68
CA LYS A 133 -12.19 1.07 17.40
C LYS A 133 -10.83 0.71 18.01
N LYS A 134 -9.78 1.50 17.70
CA LYS A 134 -8.41 1.26 18.18
C LYS A 134 -7.89 -0.12 17.81
N LEU A 135 -8.02 -0.48 16.54
CA LEU A 135 -7.55 -1.75 15.99
C LEU A 135 -7.08 -1.58 14.54
N TYR A 136 -6.35 -2.56 14.06
CA TYR A 136 -5.91 -2.63 12.67
C TYR A 136 -6.88 -3.50 11.87
N MET A 137 -7.11 -3.10 10.65
CA MET A 137 -7.82 -3.84 9.63
C MET A 137 -6.80 -4.23 8.57
N VAL A 138 -6.79 -5.50 8.16
CA VAL A 138 -6.04 -5.96 7.00
C VAL A 138 -7.05 -6.34 5.94
N ILE A 139 -6.92 -5.76 4.76
CA ILE A 139 -7.79 -5.98 3.58
C ILE A 139 -6.96 -6.76 2.57
N TRP A 140 -7.55 -7.70 1.85
CA TRP A 140 -6.86 -8.42 0.76
C TRP A 140 -7.85 -8.91 -0.29
N ALA A 141 -7.32 -9.28 -1.46
CA ALA A 141 -8.09 -9.94 -2.50
C ALA A 141 -7.92 -11.46 -2.46
N SER A 142 -9.03 -12.20 -2.55
CA SER A 142 -9.03 -13.65 -2.70
C SER A 142 -10.06 -14.13 -3.71
N CYS A 143 -9.70 -15.20 -4.41
CA CYS A 143 -10.61 -15.97 -5.25
C CYS A 143 -10.94 -17.31 -4.57
N ILE A 144 -12.23 -17.60 -4.41
CA ILE A 144 -12.73 -18.91 -4.00
C ILE A 144 -13.52 -19.46 -5.20
N PRO A 145 -13.06 -20.54 -5.86
CA PRO A 145 -13.69 -21.07 -7.05
C PRO A 145 -15.18 -21.41 -6.82
N GLY A 146 -16.03 -20.93 -7.71
CA GLY A 146 -17.47 -21.21 -7.68
C GLY A 146 -18.28 -20.42 -6.65
N LYS A 147 -17.64 -19.64 -5.76
CA LYS A 147 -18.36 -18.83 -4.78
C LYS A 147 -19.12 -17.66 -5.43
N PHE A 148 -18.53 -17.08 -6.47
CA PHE A 148 -19.16 -16.08 -7.32
C PHE A 148 -19.22 -16.65 -8.74
N PRO A 149 -20.42 -16.87 -9.31
CA PRO A 149 -20.58 -17.75 -10.48
C PRO A 149 -20.04 -17.18 -11.78
N ASP A 150 -19.97 -15.85 -11.90
CA ASP A 150 -19.53 -15.24 -13.14
C ASP A 150 -18.01 -15.37 -13.32
N VAL A 151 -17.59 -15.74 -14.52
CA VAL A 151 -16.18 -15.80 -14.90
C VAL A 151 -15.78 -14.46 -15.48
N LEU A 152 -15.24 -13.60 -14.64
CA LEU A 152 -14.92 -12.21 -14.99
C LEU A 152 -13.45 -12.00 -15.37
N GLU A 153 -12.57 -12.94 -15.02
CA GLU A 153 -11.13 -12.89 -15.29
C GLU A 153 -10.63 -14.09 -16.10
N GLU A 154 -9.32 -14.09 -16.41
CA GLU A 154 -8.62 -15.26 -16.92
C GLU A 154 -8.59 -16.39 -15.87
N HIS A 155 -8.37 -17.61 -16.33
CA HIS A 155 -8.28 -18.81 -15.48
C HIS A 155 -9.52 -19.10 -14.62
N LYS A 156 -10.69 -18.58 -15.00
CA LYS A 156 -11.95 -18.71 -14.25
C LYS A 156 -11.90 -18.08 -12.85
N ASN A 157 -11.07 -17.09 -12.66
CA ASN A 157 -11.01 -16.35 -11.41
C ASN A 157 -12.12 -15.31 -11.33
N ASN A 158 -12.54 -15.02 -10.09
CA ASN A 158 -13.47 -13.96 -9.75
C ASN A 158 -13.20 -13.52 -8.31
N HIS A 159 -12.32 -12.54 -8.14
CA HIS A 159 -11.84 -12.09 -6.83
C HIS A 159 -12.85 -11.19 -6.13
N ARG A 160 -12.78 -11.21 -4.80
CA ARG A 160 -13.43 -10.25 -3.91
C ARG A 160 -12.46 -9.78 -2.85
N LEU A 161 -12.77 -8.62 -2.27
CA LEU A 161 -12.03 -8.08 -1.13
C LEU A 161 -12.59 -8.67 0.16
N TYR A 162 -11.68 -9.19 0.96
CA TYR A 162 -11.92 -9.68 2.30
C TYR A 162 -11.16 -8.84 3.32
N TYR A 163 -11.52 -8.97 4.59
CA TYR A 163 -10.78 -8.34 5.68
C TYR A 163 -10.78 -9.18 6.93
N THR A 164 -9.81 -8.93 7.77
CA THR A 164 -9.74 -9.32 9.17
C THR A 164 -9.37 -8.12 10.03
N THR A 165 -9.54 -8.25 11.35
CA THR A 165 -9.11 -7.21 12.29
C THR A 165 -8.25 -7.80 13.41
N THR A 166 -7.33 -6.98 13.92
CA THR A 166 -6.46 -7.35 15.03
C THR A 166 -6.12 -6.12 15.88
N LYS A 167 -5.82 -6.33 17.15
CA LYS A 167 -5.28 -5.28 18.04
C LYS A 167 -3.77 -5.39 18.23
N ASP A 168 -3.22 -6.57 18.04
CA ASP A 168 -1.88 -6.93 18.49
C ASP A 168 -1.07 -7.73 17.44
N PHE A 169 -1.63 -8.00 16.28
CA PHE A 169 -1.09 -8.87 15.24
C PHE A 169 -0.73 -10.30 15.73
N LYS A 170 -1.30 -10.71 16.86
CA LYS A 170 -1.20 -12.09 17.40
C LYS A 170 -2.50 -12.83 17.20
N THR A 171 -3.61 -12.15 17.47
CA THR A 171 -4.96 -12.68 17.33
C THR A 171 -5.71 -11.92 16.24
N PHE A 172 -6.40 -12.67 15.38
CA PHE A 172 -7.14 -12.11 14.25
C PHE A 172 -8.59 -12.61 14.29
N THR A 173 -9.51 -11.74 13.87
CA THR A 173 -10.89 -12.16 13.63
C THR A 173 -10.96 -13.07 12.41
N GLU A 174 -12.05 -13.83 12.27
CA GLU A 174 -12.31 -14.57 11.04
C GLU A 174 -12.42 -13.61 9.83
N ALA A 175 -11.96 -14.10 8.66
CA ALA A 175 -12.09 -13.39 7.41
C ALA A 175 -13.56 -13.12 7.07
N LYS A 176 -13.86 -11.89 6.68
CA LYS A 176 -15.19 -11.46 6.23
C LYS A 176 -15.11 -10.82 4.87
N LEU A 177 -16.15 -11.00 4.07
CA LEU A 177 -16.31 -10.25 2.82
C LEU A 177 -16.44 -8.76 3.15
N LEU A 178 -15.66 -7.91 2.47
CA LEU A 178 -15.66 -6.47 2.70
C LEU A 178 -16.64 -5.75 1.79
N ILE A 179 -16.66 -6.14 0.51
CA ILE A 179 -17.53 -5.54 -0.50
C ILE A 179 -17.88 -6.59 -1.56
N GLU A 180 -19.12 -6.52 -2.06
CA GLU A 180 -19.60 -7.23 -3.23
C GLU A 180 -20.00 -6.19 -4.28
N PRO A 181 -19.08 -5.80 -5.17
CA PRO A 181 -19.32 -4.71 -6.11
C PRO A 181 -19.99 -5.17 -7.42
N GLY A 182 -20.30 -6.46 -7.58
CA GLY A 182 -20.84 -7.04 -8.81
C GLY A 182 -19.78 -7.29 -9.90
N PHE A 183 -18.51 -7.09 -9.60
CA PHE A 183 -17.38 -7.36 -10.50
C PHE A 183 -16.20 -7.95 -9.74
N SER A 184 -15.24 -8.52 -10.48
CA SER A 184 -14.01 -9.01 -9.87
C SER A 184 -13.14 -7.84 -9.40
N CYS A 185 -12.75 -7.79 -8.11
CA CYS A 185 -11.98 -6.69 -7.55
C CYS A 185 -10.76 -7.16 -6.75
N ILE A 186 -9.66 -6.44 -6.95
CA ILE A 186 -8.39 -6.61 -6.23
C ILE A 186 -7.81 -5.26 -5.85
N ASP A 187 -6.65 -5.24 -5.22
CA ASP A 187 -5.82 -4.06 -4.96
C ASP A 187 -6.64 -2.89 -4.39
N ALA A 188 -6.92 -2.92 -3.10
CA ALA A 188 -7.68 -1.86 -2.48
C ALA A 188 -6.84 -1.08 -1.47
N THR A 189 -6.95 0.25 -1.50
CA THR A 189 -6.46 1.10 -0.42
C THR A 189 -7.62 1.90 0.18
N MET A 190 -7.54 2.17 1.48
CA MET A 190 -8.61 2.82 2.23
C MET A 190 -8.17 4.20 2.72
N VAL A 191 -9.00 5.20 2.46
CA VAL A 191 -8.81 6.58 2.90
C VAL A 191 -9.92 6.97 3.88
N LYS A 192 -9.53 7.53 5.03
CA LYS A 192 -10.44 8.22 5.94
C LYS A 192 -10.29 9.73 5.74
N ARG A 193 -11.35 10.40 5.25
CA ARG A 193 -11.34 11.84 5.01
C ARG A 193 -11.87 12.66 6.20
N GLY A 194 -12.58 12.01 7.10
CA GLY A 194 -13.19 12.66 8.25
C GLY A 194 -13.98 11.69 9.11
N LYS A 195 -14.78 12.24 10.02
CA LYS A 195 -15.73 11.43 10.78
C LYS A 195 -16.78 10.87 9.82
N ASP A 196 -17.02 9.56 9.91
CA ASP A 196 -18.03 8.85 9.10
C ASP A 196 -17.88 9.10 7.57
N ASP A 197 -16.63 9.25 7.10
CA ASP A 197 -16.32 9.52 5.69
C ASP A 197 -15.10 8.73 5.23
N TYR A 198 -15.38 7.59 4.58
CA TYR A 198 -14.38 6.63 4.11
C TYR A 198 -14.50 6.43 2.61
N VAL A 199 -13.36 6.32 1.95
CA VAL A 199 -13.24 6.02 0.53
C VAL A 199 -12.39 4.77 0.38
N MET A 200 -12.88 3.81 -0.38
CA MET A 200 -12.11 2.68 -0.88
C MET A 200 -11.75 2.95 -2.32
N VAL A 201 -10.46 2.96 -2.61
CA VAL A 201 -9.92 2.99 -3.97
C VAL A 201 -9.57 1.55 -4.32
N LEU A 202 -10.20 0.99 -5.35
CA LEU A 202 -10.09 -0.44 -5.68
C LEU A 202 -9.99 -0.66 -7.19
N LYS A 203 -9.31 -1.73 -7.58
CA LYS A 203 -9.22 -2.13 -8.98
C LYS A 203 -10.38 -3.03 -9.37
N ASP A 204 -11.09 -2.67 -10.43
CA ASP A 204 -11.93 -3.59 -11.20
C ASP A 204 -11.01 -4.45 -12.08
N ASN A 205 -10.87 -5.73 -11.71
CA ASN A 205 -10.00 -6.67 -12.40
C ASN A 205 -10.73 -7.45 -13.52
N THR A 206 -11.99 -7.12 -13.78
CA THR A 206 -12.75 -7.70 -14.87
C THR A 206 -12.03 -7.52 -16.19
N ARG A 207 -11.97 -8.56 -17.00
CA ARG A 207 -11.14 -8.64 -18.23
C ARG A 207 -11.25 -7.43 -19.16
N LYS A 208 -12.44 -6.80 -19.24
CA LYS A 208 -12.70 -5.65 -20.11
C LYS A 208 -12.56 -4.30 -19.40
N GLN A 209 -12.24 -4.30 -18.12
CA GLN A 209 -12.12 -3.08 -17.29
C GLN A 209 -10.65 -2.82 -16.92
N ARG A 210 -10.12 -3.56 -15.95
CA ARG A 210 -8.73 -3.45 -15.48
C ARG A 210 -8.31 -2.00 -15.20
N ASN A 211 -9.17 -1.32 -14.48
CA ASN A 211 -9.03 0.10 -14.13
C ASN A 211 -9.39 0.31 -12.66
N ILE A 212 -9.21 1.53 -12.17
CA ILE A 212 -9.42 1.87 -10.78
C ILE A 212 -10.71 2.67 -10.63
N LYS A 213 -11.46 2.33 -9.59
CA LYS A 213 -12.74 2.92 -9.19
C LYS A 213 -12.71 3.30 -7.72
N VAL A 214 -13.72 4.01 -7.25
CA VAL A 214 -13.92 4.34 -5.84
C VAL A 214 -15.30 3.92 -5.35
N ALA A 215 -15.39 3.57 -4.06
CA ALA A 215 -16.64 3.39 -3.34
C ALA A 215 -16.57 4.16 -2.02
N PHE A 216 -17.73 4.58 -1.51
CA PHE A 216 -17.87 5.41 -0.32
C PHE A 216 -18.59 4.68 0.80
N SER A 217 -18.22 4.96 2.04
CA SER A 217 -18.91 4.42 3.21
C SER A 217 -18.80 5.37 4.40
N LYS A 218 -19.71 5.20 5.38
CA LYS A 218 -19.63 5.88 6.67
C LYS A 218 -18.79 5.15 7.69
N THR A 219 -18.38 3.92 7.40
CA THR A 219 -17.52 3.11 8.25
C THR A 219 -16.50 2.33 7.41
N PRO A 220 -15.34 1.93 7.95
CA PRO A 220 -14.38 1.14 7.17
C PRO A 220 -14.87 -0.29 6.85
N TYR A 221 -16.01 -0.69 7.43
CA TYR A 221 -16.60 -2.03 7.27
C TYR A 221 -17.76 -2.06 6.29
N GLY A 222 -18.14 -0.94 5.70
CA GLY A 222 -19.35 -0.79 4.89
C GLY A 222 -20.61 -0.47 5.73
N PRO A 223 -21.81 -0.51 5.13
CA PRO A 223 -22.01 -0.83 3.71
C PRO A 223 -21.36 0.20 2.79
N TRP A 224 -20.83 -0.31 1.67
CA TRP A 224 -20.20 0.52 0.64
C TRP A 224 -21.25 0.95 -0.41
N SER A 225 -21.07 2.12 -0.98
CA SER A 225 -21.83 2.55 -2.15
C SER A 225 -21.53 1.65 -3.36
N GLU A 226 -22.33 1.76 -4.41
CA GLU A 226 -21.92 1.31 -5.73
C GLU A 226 -20.56 1.95 -6.08
N ALA A 227 -19.73 1.20 -6.81
CA ALA A 227 -18.46 1.71 -7.28
C ALA A 227 -18.68 2.75 -8.39
N SER A 228 -17.81 3.74 -8.44
CA SER A 228 -17.84 4.78 -9.48
C SER A 228 -17.57 4.22 -10.88
N GLU A 229 -17.80 5.05 -11.89
CA GLU A 229 -17.13 4.86 -13.17
C GLU A 229 -15.59 4.91 -12.98
N PRO A 230 -14.82 4.25 -13.87
CA PRO A 230 -13.37 4.26 -13.78
C PRO A 230 -12.80 5.66 -13.99
N PHE A 231 -11.78 6.00 -13.22
CA PHE A 231 -11.07 7.30 -13.35
C PHE A 231 -9.62 7.16 -13.82
N THR A 232 -9.18 5.93 -14.10
CA THR A 232 -7.86 5.64 -14.68
C THR A 232 -8.00 4.93 -16.02
N PRO A 233 -6.96 4.95 -16.87
CA PRO A 233 -6.96 4.16 -18.08
C PRO A 233 -6.99 2.65 -17.80
N MET A 234 -7.35 1.86 -18.79
CA MET A 234 -7.27 0.40 -18.74
C MET A 234 -5.82 -0.04 -18.50
N TYR A 235 -5.64 -1.13 -17.75
CA TYR A 235 -4.37 -1.70 -17.30
C TYR A 235 -3.69 -0.94 -16.17
N SER A 236 -4.47 -0.26 -15.33
CA SER A 236 -4.03 0.33 -14.08
C SER A 236 -4.26 -0.62 -12.92
N GLU A 237 -3.31 -0.71 -11.98
CA GLU A 237 -3.40 -1.54 -10.78
C GLU A 237 -2.62 -0.96 -9.59
N GLY A 238 -2.72 -1.59 -8.42
CA GLY A 238 -1.93 -1.25 -7.23
C GLY A 238 -2.12 0.19 -6.75
N PRO A 239 -3.36 0.71 -6.54
CA PRO A 239 -3.53 2.09 -6.13
C PRO A 239 -2.95 2.33 -4.73
N SER A 240 -2.15 3.37 -4.60
CA SER A 240 -1.70 3.93 -3.33
C SER A 240 -2.11 5.38 -3.21
N THR A 241 -2.39 5.85 -1.99
CA THR A 241 -2.88 7.21 -1.78
C THR A 241 -2.01 8.02 -0.83
N ALA A 242 -1.82 9.30 -1.14
CA ALA A 242 -1.21 10.27 -0.24
C ALA A 242 -1.96 11.61 -0.26
N TYR A 243 -2.02 12.27 0.91
CA TYR A 243 -2.54 13.63 0.99
C TYR A 243 -1.37 14.61 0.92
N VAL A 244 -1.33 15.40 -0.14
CA VAL A 244 -0.22 16.27 -0.47
C VAL A 244 -0.74 17.67 -0.80
N ASN A 245 -0.35 18.67 -0.02
CA ASN A 245 -0.67 20.08 -0.28
C ASN A 245 -2.16 20.36 -0.60
N GLY A 246 -3.08 19.75 0.17
CA GLY A 246 -4.51 19.96 0.01
C GLY A 246 -5.18 19.11 -1.07
N TRP A 247 -4.46 18.13 -1.63
CA TRP A 247 -4.96 17.19 -2.61
C TRP A 247 -4.69 15.76 -2.19
N TRP A 248 -5.62 14.86 -2.50
CA TRP A 248 -5.38 13.42 -2.50
C TRP A 248 -4.76 13.03 -3.83
N TYR A 249 -3.58 12.43 -3.80
CA TYR A 249 -2.95 11.79 -4.93
C TYR A 249 -3.26 10.31 -4.87
N ILE A 250 -3.59 9.72 -6.02
CA ILE A 250 -3.75 8.29 -6.22
C ILE A 250 -2.71 7.90 -7.26
N TYR A 251 -1.67 7.17 -6.83
CA TYR A 251 -0.65 6.61 -7.68
C TYR A 251 -1.05 5.20 -8.06
N TYR A 252 -0.67 4.74 -9.25
CA TYR A 252 -0.96 3.40 -9.73
C TYR A 252 0.07 2.93 -10.74
N ASP A 253 0.28 1.58 -10.84
CA ASP A 253 1.06 0.99 -11.91
C ASP A 253 0.21 0.93 -13.19
N TRP A 254 0.60 1.65 -14.22
CA TRP A 254 0.03 1.49 -15.56
C TRP A 254 0.85 0.43 -16.30
N TYR A 255 0.65 -0.82 -15.88
CA TYR A 255 1.60 -1.91 -16.07
C TYR A 255 1.89 -2.30 -17.52
N ARG A 256 1.00 -2.02 -18.47
CA ARG A 256 1.28 -2.26 -19.89
C ARG A 256 2.05 -1.12 -20.57
N GLN A 257 2.12 0.03 -19.96
CA GLN A 257 2.95 1.14 -20.38
C GLN A 257 4.31 1.15 -19.68
N PHE A 258 4.49 0.31 -18.66
CA PHE A 258 5.69 0.26 -17.82
C PHE A 258 6.03 1.59 -17.16
N ILE A 259 5.00 2.34 -16.75
CA ILE A 259 5.13 3.61 -16.03
C ILE A 259 4.16 3.65 -14.84
N TYR A 260 4.46 4.52 -13.91
CA TYR A 260 3.49 4.92 -12.90
C TYR A 260 2.59 6.02 -13.45
N GLY A 261 1.29 5.90 -13.17
CA GLY A 261 0.31 6.95 -13.37
C GLY A 261 -0.06 7.60 -12.04
N ALA A 262 -0.64 8.78 -12.12
CA ALA A 262 -1.21 9.45 -10.96
C ALA A 262 -2.46 10.26 -11.33
N GLN A 263 -3.41 10.25 -10.43
CA GLN A 263 -4.56 11.16 -10.45
C GLN A 263 -4.55 11.95 -9.15
N ARG A 264 -5.02 13.20 -9.16
CA ARG A 264 -5.29 13.94 -7.92
C ARG A 264 -6.74 14.37 -7.84
N THR A 265 -7.24 14.47 -6.63
CA THR A 265 -8.63 14.85 -6.35
C THR A 265 -8.75 15.56 -5.01
N LYS A 266 -9.82 16.32 -4.82
CA LYS A 266 -10.22 16.85 -3.51
C LYS A 266 -11.38 16.08 -2.88
N ASP A 267 -12.14 15.37 -3.68
CA ASP A 267 -13.44 14.81 -3.28
C ASP A 267 -13.66 13.34 -3.71
N PHE A 268 -12.73 12.75 -4.44
CA PHE A 268 -12.83 11.41 -5.04
C PHE A 268 -14.01 11.25 -6.02
N LYS A 269 -14.47 12.36 -6.57
CA LYS A 269 -15.50 12.40 -7.62
C LYS A 269 -14.99 13.07 -8.88
N HIS A 270 -14.13 14.10 -8.71
CA HIS A 270 -13.51 14.84 -9.80
C HIS A 270 -12.00 14.62 -9.76
N PHE A 271 -11.48 14.06 -10.82
CA PHE A 271 -10.07 13.69 -10.92
C PHE A 271 -9.33 14.54 -11.94
N GLN A 272 -8.06 14.81 -11.66
CA GLN A 272 -7.15 15.51 -12.56
C GLN A 272 -5.93 14.64 -12.80
N ASP A 273 -5.66 14.34 -14.06
CA ASP A 273 -4.49 13.55 -14.45
C ASP A 273 -3.19 14.27 -14.08
N GLN A 274 -2.28 13.52 -13.47
CA GLN A 274 -0.96 13.94 -13.04
C GLN A 274 0.14 12.99 -13.55
N THR A 275 -0.20 12.06 -14.44
CA THR A 275 0.73 11.03 -14.93
C THR A 275 1.99 11.64 -15.55
N GLY A 276 1.86 12.75 -16.29
CA GLY A 276 3.01 13.46 -16.86
C GLY A 276 3.81 14.33 -15.88
N ALA A 277 3.31 14.53 -14.65
CA ALA A 277 3.95 15.35 -13.64
C ALA A 277 4.73 14.52 -12.61
N VAL A 278 4.31 13.25 -12.36
CA VAL A 278 4.97 12.39 -11.37
C VAL A 278 6.16 11.66 -11.98
N SER A 279 7.18 11.44 -11.15
CA SER A 279 8.31 10.59 -11.52
C SER A 279 8.62 9.60 -10.41
N PHE A 280 8.94 8.36 -10.80
CA PHE A 280 9.31 7.28 -9.89
C PHE A 280 10.66 6.68 -10.30
N PRO A 281 11.45 6.18 -9.37
CA PRO A 281 12.70 5.51 -9.70
C PRO A 281 12.44 4.20 -10.46
N GLU A 282 13.31 3.90 -11.42
CA GLU A 282 13.18 2.74 -12.29
C GLU A 282 13.20 1.41 -11.51
N GLY A 283 12.41 0.43 -11.97
CA GLY A 283 12.35 -0.92 -11.42
C GLY A 283 11.53 -1.07 -10.14
N HIS A 284 11.16 0.00 -9.46
CA HIS A 284 10.29 -0.05 -8.30
C HIS A 284 8.82 -0.33 -8.68
N LYS A 285 8.16 -1.18 -7.87
CA LYS A 285 6.74 -1.56 -7.96
C LYS A 285 6.06 -1.29 -6.63
#